data_5b47354e1b7f1f030ed874aa9686c37e
#
_entry.id   5b47354e1b7f1f030ed874aa9686c37e
#
_cell.length_a   1.000
_cell.length_b   1.000
_cell.length_c   1.000
_cell.angle_alpha   90.00
_cell.angle_beta   90.00
_cell.angle_gamma   90.00
#
_symmetry.space_group_name_H-M   'P 1'
#
loop_
_entity.id
_entity.type
_entity.pdbx_description
1 polymer ?
#
loop_
_entity_poly.entity_id
_entity_poly.type
_entity_poly.pdbx_seq_one_letter_code
_entity_poly.pdbx_strand_id
1 'polypeptide(L)'
;MLANKETEKQYAELRKKFKLPDFKEIDFEFEISDLEETNFLLRGVVRKIADKLEFCSTMLEEILQPDTSNLYAMHETRFFDDQEKKGMNELYSKLMALNRHCIEVLLSLDEKEQANFISNAAAEWKNLKNELLKYIRKMKSSWTSEIEPEDEVGYMG
;
A
#
# COMPACT_ATOMS: atom_id res chain seq x y z
N MET A 1 -16.45 14.72 -13.51
CA MET A 1 -16.96 13.83 -14.54
C MET A 1 -16.34 14.05 -15.89
N LEU A 2 -16.26 15.30 -16.39
CA LEU A 2 -15.47 15.59 -17.59
C LEU A 2 -14.00 15.28 -17.38
N ALA A 3 -13.44 15.62 -16.20
CA ALA A 3 -12.05 15.33 -15.86
C ALA A 3 -11.75 13.82 -15.91
N ASN A 4 -12.67 12.98 -15.42
CA ASN A 4 -12.49 11.53 -15.41
C ASN A 4 -12.45 10.96 -16.83
N LYS A 5 -13.28 11.49 -17.74
CA LYS A 5 -13.29 11.04 -19.13
C LYS A 5 -12.02 11.42 -19.88
N GLU A 6 -11.49 12.61 -19.60
CA GLU A 6 -10.26 13.07 -20.21
C GLU A 6 -9.06 12.24 -19.71
N THR A 7 -9.04 11.94 -18.41
CA THR A 7 -7.99 11.10 -17.81
C THR A 7 -8.04 9.69 -18.41
N GLU A 8 -9.23 9.10 -18.51
CA GLU A 8 -9.40 7.77 -19.10
C GLU A 8 -8.95 7.74 -20.56
N LYS A 9 -9.31 8.78 -21.32
CA LYS A 9 -8.92 8.92 -22.72
C LYS A 9 -7.40 9.04 -22.86
N GLN A 10 -6.79 9.87 -22.05
CA GLN A 10 -5.33 10.04 -22.04
C GLN A 10 -4.62 8.74 -21.67
N TYR A 11 -5.13 8.02 -20.69
CA TYR A 11 -4.60 6.71 -20.29
C TYR A 11 -4.71 5.70 -21.45
N ALA A 12 -5.84 5.69 -22.16
CA ALA A 12 -6.04 4.81 -23.29
C ALA A 12 -5.01 5.06 -24.40
N GLU A 13 -4.67 6.34 -24.65
CA GLU A 13 -3.63 6.69 -25.61
C GLU A 13 -2.25 6.18 -25.17
N LEU A 14 -1.94 6.29 -23.89
CA LEU A 14 -0.69 5.77 -23.33
C LEU A 14 -0.65 4.24 -23.39
N ARG A 15 -1.79 3.58 -23.21
CA ARG A 15 -1.89 2.14 -23.29
C ARG A 15 -1.59 1.60 -24.70
N LYS A 16 -1.81 2.42 -25.72
CA LYS A 16 -1.44 2.07 -27.11
C LYS A 16 0.08 2.05 -27.30
N LYS A 17 0.79 2.91 -26.57
CA LYS A 17 2.26 2.99 -26.64
C LYS A 17 2.95 2.00 -25.72
N PHE A 18 2.39 1.75 -24.56
CA PHE A 18 3.00 0.97 -23.51
C PHE A 18 2.05 -0.14 -23.06
N LYS A 19 2.61 -1.21 -22.55
CA LYS A 19 1.82 -2.32 -22.03
C LYS A 19 1.36 -1.98 -20.61
N LEU A 20 0.18 -1.37 -20.50
CA LEU A 20 -0.42 -0.97 -19.24
C LEU A 20 -1.61 -1.85 -18.87
N PRO A 21 -1.93 -2.00 -17.59
CA PRO A 21 -3.15 -2.69 -17.17
C PRO A 21 -4.39 -1.90 -17.62
N ASP A 22 -5.56 -2.56 -17.63
CA ASP A 22 -6.80 -1.91 -17.97
C ASP A 22 -7.10 -0.76 -17.03
N PHE A 23 -7.63 0.35 -17.56
CA PHE A 23 -7.92 1.56 -16.76
C PHE A 23 -8.80 1.26 -15.55
N LYS A 24 -9.88 0.49 -15.76
CA LYS A 24 -10.81 0.17 -14.67
C LYS A 24 -10.17 -0.64 -13.56
N GLU A 25 -9.27 -1.56 -13.91
CA GLU A 25 -8.56 -2.37 -12.94
C GLU A 25 -7.65 -1.52 -12.06
N ILE A 26 -6.85 -0.66 -12.69
CA ILE A 26 -5.91 0.16 -11.95
C ILE A 26 -6.61 1.28 -11.19
N ASP A 27 -7.68 1.83 -11.76
CA ASP A 27 -8.48 2.85 -11.10
C ASP A 27 -9.17 2.29 -9.85
N PHE A 28 -9.68 1.06 -9.94
CA PHE A 28 -10.35 0.41 -8.81
C PHE A 28 -9.40 0.27 -7.62
N GLU A 29 -8.15 -0.05 -7.88
CA GLU A 29 -7.15 -0.28 -6.81
C GLU A 29 -6.47 1.01 -6.33
N PHE A 30 -6.20 1.94 -7.23
CA PHE A 30 -5.35 3.10 -6.92
C PHE A 30 -6.03 4.45 -7.13
N GLU A 31 -7.30 4.45 -7.53
CA GLU A 31 -8.12 5.67 -7.64
C GLU A 31 -7.49 6.73 -8.55
N ILE A 32 -7.09 6.32 -9.75
CA ILE A 32 -6.40 7.21 -10.68
C ILE A 32 -7.36 8.12 -11.45
N SER A 33 -8.67 7.87 -11.41
CA SER A 33 -9.66 8.68 -12.12
C SER A 33 -9.76 10.11 -11.58
N ASP A 34 -9.27 10.37 -10.36
CA ASP A 34 -9.24 11.72 -9.80
C ASP A 34 -8.02 12.53 -10.24
N LEU A 35 -7.10 11.93 -10.99
CA LEU A 35 -5.96 12.65 -11.55
C LEU A 35 -6.44 13.57 -12.67
N GLU A 36 -5.88 14.78 -12.69
CA GLU A 36 -6.18 15.73 -13.75
C GLU A 36 -5.39 15.40 -15.01
N GLU A 37 -5.90 15.83 -16.16
CA GLU A 37 -5.19 15.72 -17.42
C GLU A 37 -3.85 16.44 -17.32
N THR A 38 -2.77 15.76 -17.69
CA THR A 38 -1.42 16.30 -17.58
C THR A 38 -0.52 15.61 -18.60
N ASN A 39 0.57 16.31 -18.97
CA ASN A 39 1.61 15.70 -19.79
C ASN A 39 2.39 14.61 -19.04
N PHE A 40 2.13 14.44 -17.75
CA PHE A 40 2.86 13.53 -16.88
C PHE A 40 1.93 12.53 -16.19
N LEU A 41 0.93 12.04 -16.90
CA LEU A 41 -0.07 11.15 -16.32
C LEU A 41 0.55 9.90 -15.67
N LEU A 42 1.55 9.29 -16.31
CA LEU A 42 2.19 8.09 -15.75
C LEU A 42 2.86 8.38 -14.42
N ARG A 43 3.46 9.55 -14.26
CA ARG A 43 4.02 9.97 -12.95
C ARG A 43 2.92 10.06 -11.90
N GLY A 44 1.77 10.62 -12.28
CA GLY A 44 0.62 10.70 -11.38
C GLY A 44 0.14 9.32 -10.93
N VAL A 45 0.08 8.36 -11.85
CA VAL A 45 -0.29 6.98 -11.53
C VAL A 45 0.73 6.35 -10.58
N VAL A 46 2.03 6.52 -10.84
CA VAL A 46 3.09 6.01 -9.96
C VAL A 46 2.94 6.59 -8.55
N ARG A 47 2.65 7.90 -8.44
CA ARG A 47 2.43 8.54 -7.13
C ARG A 47 1.23 7.95 -6.39
N LYS A 48 0.15 7.65 -7.09
CA LYS A 48 -1.02 7.00 -6.48
C LYS A 48 -0.67 5.62 -5.94
N ILE A 49 0.13 4.87 -6.68
CA ILE A 49 0.63 3.57 -6.22
C ILE A 49 1.50 3.76 -4.96
N ALA A 50 2.41 4.73 -5.00
CA ALA A 50 3.30 5.03 -3.86
C ALA A 50 2.49 5.41 -2.61
N ASP A 51 1.45 6.22 -2.74
CA ASP A 51 0.60 6.62 -1.62
C ASP A 51 -0.08 5.40 -0.98
N LYS A 52 -0.59 4.49 -1.80
CA LYS A 52 -1.23 3.27 -1.30
C LYS A 52 -0.23 2.37 -0.56
N LEU A 53 0.96 2.21 -1.12
CA LEU A 53 2.02 1.41 -0.50
C LEU A 53 2.46 2.01 0.84
N GLU A 54 2.60 3.33 0.89
CA GLU A 54 2.97 4.04 2.12
C GLU A 54 1.92 3.86 3.21
N PHE A 55 0.65 4.02 2.85
CA PHE A 55 -0.46 3.80 3.77
C PHE A 55 -0.42 2.38 4.36
N CYS A 56 -0.25 1.38 3.50
CA CYS A 56 -0.22 -0.02 3.92
C CYS A 56 1.01 -0.35 4.78
N SER A 57 2.18 0.16 4.40
CA SER A 57 3.40 -0.10 5.17
C SER A 57 3.35 0.55 6.54
N THR A 58 2.73 1.72 6.66
CA THR A 58 2.54 2.39 7.94
C THR A 58 1.70 1.54 8.90
N MET A 59 0.66 0.88 8.39
CA MET A 59 -0.17 -0.01 9.20
C MET A 59 0.65 -1.16 9.80
N LEU A 60 1.50 -1.78 9.00
CA LEU A 60 2.35 -2.87 9.46
C LEU A 60 3.44 -2.37 10.42
N GLU A 61 3.98 -1.21 10.16
CA GLU A 61 5.03 -0.61 10.99
C GLU A 61 4.55 -0.39 12.43
N GLU A 62 3.30 0.02 12.60
CA GLU A 62 2.71 0.23 13.92
C GLU A 62 2.67 -1.06 14.75
N ILE A 63 2.51 -2.21 14.10
CA ILE A 63 2.54 -3.51 14.78
C ILE A 63 3.97 -3.98 15.03
N LEU A 64 4.86 -3.77 14.06
CA LEU A 64 6.25 -4.24 14.12
C LEU A 64 7.09 -3.39 15.06
N GLN A 65 6.81 -2.09 15.13
CA GLN A 65 7.50 -1.15 16.00
C GLN A 65 6.49 -0.27 16.75
N PRO A 66 5.76 -0.86 17.71
CA PRO A 66 4.72 -0.12 18.41
C PRO A 66 5.31 0.93 19.35
N ASP A 67 4.53 1.98 19.59
CA ASP A 67 4.83 2.92 20.67
C ASP A 67 4.56 2.21 22.01
N THR A 68 5.61 1.84 22.69
CA THR A 68 5.53 1.07 23.95
C THR A 68 4.89 1.87 25.10
N SER A 69 4.79 3.18 24.95
CA SER A 69 4.11 4.04 25.94
C SER A 69 2.60 4.11 25.70
N ASN A 70 2.12 3.54 24.59
CA ASN A 70 0.71 3.59 24.20
C ASN A 70 0.05 2.24 24.43
N LEU A 71 -0.90 2.21 25.36
CA LEU A 71 -1.67 1.02 25.72
C LEU A 71 -2.35 0.35 24.50
N TYR A 72 -2.96 1.16 23.66
CA TYR A 72 -3.72 0.65 22.52
C TYR A 72 -2.80 0.05 21.45
N ALA A 73 -1.65 0.67 21.22
CA ALA A 73 -0.65 0.14 20.31
C ALA A 73 -0.11 -1.21 20.79
N MET A 74 0.15 -1.32 22.09
CA MET A 74 0.63 -2.57 22.69
C MET A 74 -0.43 -3.66 22.66
N HIS A 75 -1.70 -3.30 22.87
CA HIS A 75 -2.81 -4.24 22.79
C HIS A 75 -2.88 -4.89 21.41
N GLU A 76 -2.85 -4.09 20.36
CA GLU A 76 -2.91 -4.57 18.99
C GLU A 76 -1.72 -5.45 18.65
N THR A 77 -0.52 -5.01 19.01
CA THR A 77 0.73 -5.75 18.77
C THR A 77 0.72 -7.13 19.40
N ARG A 78 0.17 -7.27 20.61
CA ARG A 78 0.15 -8.54 21.35
C ARG A 78 -0.74 -9.60 20.70
N PHE A 79 -1.63 -9.21 19.82
CA PHE A 79 -2.48 -10.14 19.09
C PHE A 79 -1.70 -10.98 18.07
N PHE A 80 -0.46 -10.61 17.79
CA PHE A 80 0.37 -11.27 16.79
C PHE A 80 1.52 -12.01 17.47
N ASP A 81 1.66 -13.29 17.14
CA ASP A 81 2.80 -14.06 17.63
C ASP A 81 4.07 -13.75 16.83
N ASP A 82 5.20 -14.32 17.23
CA ASP A 82 6.49 -14.05 16.61
C ASP A 82 6.52 -14.50 15.14
N GLN A 83 5.85 -15.60 14.83
CA GLN A 83 5.79 -16.11 13.46
C GLN A 83 4.97 -15.19 12.57
N GLU A 84 3.85 -14.69 13.07
CA GLU A 84 3.02 -13.73 12.34
C GLU A 84 3.78 -12.43 12.11
N LYS A 85 4.50 -11.95 13.12
CA LYS A 85 5.34 -10.74 12.98
C LYS A 85 6.47 -10.94 11.98
N LYS A 86 7.01 -12.15 11.89
CA LYS A 86 8.02 -12.47 10.87
C LYS A 86 7.41 -12.35 9.46
N GLY A 87 6.22 -12.91 9.25
CA GLY A 87 5.49 -12.79 8.00
C GLY A 87 5.15 -11.34 7.66
N MET A 88 4.73 -10.56 8.67
CA MET A 88 4.49 -9.13 8.50
C MET A 88 5.76 -8.38 8.09
N ASN A 89 6.89 -8.73 8.68
CA ASN A 89 8.14 -8.08 8.35
C ASN A 89 8.57 -8.38 6.91
N GLU A 90 8.33 -9.60 6.45
CA GLU A 90 8.58 -9.98 5.07
C GLU A 90 7.68 -9.18 4.11
N LEU A 91 6.39 -9.06 4.45
CA LEU A 91 5.45 -8.26 3.67
C LEU A 91 5.85 -6.78 3.68
N TYR A 92 6.19 -6.25 4.84
CA TYR A 92 6.67 -4.88 4.98
C TYR A 92 7.87 -4.60 4.07
N SER A 93 8.83 -5.52 4.05
CA SER A 93 10.01 -5.40 3.19
C SER A 93 9.65 -5.35 1.71
N LYS A 94 8.70 -6.17 1.29
CA LYS A 94 8.20 -6.15 -0.11
C LYS A 94 7.54 -4.82 -0.45
N LEU A 95 6.70 -4.30 0.47
CA LEU A 95 6.03 -3.01 0.27
C LEU A 95 7.06 -1.88 0.18
N MET A 96 8.06 -1.90 1.04
CA MET A 96 9.11 -0.88 1.04
C MET A 96 9.97 -0.93 -0.21
N ALA A 97 10.34 -2.13 -0.67
CA ALA A 97 11.10 -2.29 -1.91
C ALA A 97 10.33 -1.72 -3.09
N LEU A 98 9.03 -2.02 -3.16
CA LEU A 98 8.17 -1.51 -4.22
C LEU A 98 8.01 0.00 -4.14
N ASN A 99 7.88 0.54 -2.92
CA ASN A 99 7.80 1.99 -2.70
C ASN A 99 9.09 2.70 -3.15
N ARG A 100 10.24 2.13 -2.85
CA ARG A 100 11.54 2.70 -3.30
C ARG A 100 11.68 2.62 -4.82
N HIS A 101 11.13 1.58 -5.44
CA HIS A 101 11.07 1.50 -6.91
C HIS A 101 10.21 2.61 -7.50
N CYS A 102 9.10 2.98 -6.84
CA CYS A 102 8.31 4.16 -7.22
C CYS A 102 9.18 5.41 -7.30
N ILE A 103 9.98 5.62 -6.26
CA ILE A 103 10.86 6.80 -6.19
C ILE A 103 11.90 6.77 -7.32
N GLU A 104 12.48 5.61 -7.57
CA GLU A 104 13.47 5.43 -8.64
C GLU A 104 12.89 5.81 -10.00
N VAL A 105 11.71 5.29 -10.35
CA VAL A 105 11.12 5.58 -11.66
C VAL A 105 10.61 7.01 -11.76
N LEU A 106 10.24 7.63 -10.64
CA LEU A 106 9.88 9.06 -10.64
C LEU A 106 11.10 9.93 -10.88
N LEU A 107 12.24 9.53 -10.36
CA LEU A 107 13.50 10.28 -10.55
C LEU A 107 14.11 10.05 -11.93
N SER A 108 13.90 8.90 -12.55
CA SER A 108 14.44 8.58 -13.87
C SER A 108 13.80 9.38 -15.00
N LEU A 109 12.57 9.84 -14.79
CA LEU A 109 11.79 10.61 -15.77
C LEU A 109 11.55 9.89 -17.12
N ASP A 110 11.69 8.58 -17.14
CA ASP A 110 11.51 7.75 -18.32
C ASP A 110 10.11 7.13 -18.32
N GLU A 111 9.29 7.52 -19.31
CA GLU A 111 7.92 7.03 -19.42
C GLU A 111 7.85 5.50 -19.58
N LYS A 112 8.79 4.91 -20.30
CA LYS A 112 8.81 3.46 -20.51
C LYS A 112 9.05 2.73 -19.19
N GLU A 113 9.98 3.23 -18.38
CA GLU A 113 10.24 2.66 -17.05
C GLU A 113 9.04 2.83 -16.13
N GLN A 114 8.39 3.99 -16.18
CA GLN A 114 7.17 4.25 -15.41
C GLN A 114 6.06 3.27 -15.81
N ALA A 115 5.85 3.07 -17.11
CA ALA A 115 4.82 2.16 -17.61
C ALA A 115 5.11 0.71 -17.20
N ASN A 116 6.35 0.27 -17.33
CA ASN A 116 6.77 -1.08 -16.91
C ASN A 116 6.55 -1.27 -15.41
N PHE A 117 6.92 -0.27 -14.61
CA PHE A 117 6.70 -0.30 -13.16
C PHE A 117 5.21 -0.44 -12.83
N ILE A 118 4.35 0.35 -13.47
CA ILE A 118 2.90 0.32 -13.23
C ILE A 118 2.35 -1.09 -13.49
N SER A 119 2.73 -1.70 -14.61
CA SER A 119 2.27 -3.05 -14.96
C SER A 119 2.74 -4.10 -13.96
N ASN A 120 4.00 -4.03 -13.55
CA ASN A 120 4.57 -4.97 -12.59
C ASN A 120 3.96 -4.77 -11.19
N ALA A 121 3.82 -3.53 -10.76
CA ALA A 121 3.25 -3.20 -9.46
C ALA A 121 1.79 -3.63 -9.37
N ALA A 122 1.01 -3.42 -10.42
CA ALA A 122 -0.39 -3.83 -10.46
C ALA A 122 -0.52 -5.36 -10.35
N ALA A 123 0.38 -6.10 -11.00
CA ALA A 123 0.38 -7.55 -10.92
C ALA A 123 0.77 -8.05 -9.53
N GLU A 124 1.79 -7.48 -8.92
CA GLU A 124 2.24 -7.84 -7.57
C GLU A 124 1.22 -7.46 -6.50
N TRP A 125 0.54 -6.34 -6.68
CA TRP A 125 -0.40 -5.80 -5.71
C TRP A 125 -1.48 -6.80 -5.32
N LYS A 126 -1.95 -7.61 -6.23
CA LYS A 126 -3.02 -8.59 -5.95
C LYS A 126 -2.60 -9.54 -4.83
N ASN A 127 -1.36 -10.03 -4.88
CA ASN A 127 -0.83 -10.93 -3.86
C ASN A 127 -0.53 -10.21 -2.55
N LEU A 128 0.08 -9.03 -2.65
CA LEU A 128 0.38 -8.20 -1.48
C LEU A 128 -0.90 -7.81 -0.73
N LYS A 129 -1.92 -7.43 -1.46
CA LYS A 129 -3.22 -7.08 -0.91
C LYS A 129 -3.85 -8.25 -0.14
N ASN A 130 -3.79 -9.45 -0.70
CA ASN A 130 -4.35 -10.63 -0.03
C ASN A 130 -3.60 -10.96 1.27
N GLU A 131 -2.28 -10.85 1.26
CA GLU A 131 -1.48 -11.03 2.47
C GLU A 131 -1.81 -9.96 3.51
N LEU A 132 -1.87 -8.71 3.06
CA LEU A 132 -2.16 -7.58 3.93
C LEU A 132 -3.53 -7.72 4.59
N LEU A 133 -4.55 -8.13 3.83
CA LEU A 133 -5.90 -8.31 4.35
C LEU A 133 -5.97 -9.30 5.52
N LYS A 134 -5.16 -10.34 5.51
CA LYS A 134 -5.10 -11.29 6.64
C LYS A 134 -4.70 -10.60 7.93
N TYR A 135 -3.67 -9.74 7.85
CA TYR A 135 -3.20 -9.02 9.02
C TYR A 135 -4.18 -7.93 9.45
N ILE A 136 -4.76 -7.20 8.50
CA ILE A 136 -5.75 -6.16 8.81
C ILE A 136 -6.98 -6.76 9.49
N ARG A 137 -7.46 -7.91 9.00
CA ARG A 137 -8.59 -8.61 9.64
C ARG A 137 -8.28 -9.03 11.06
N LYS A 138 -7.04 -9.45 11.31
CA LYS A 138 -6.62 -9.78 12.66
C LYS A 138 -6.48 -8.55 13.54
N MET A 139 -5.95 -7.45 13.00
CA MET A 139 -5.93 -6.15 13.70
C MET A 139 -7.34 -5.74 14.10
N LYS A 140 -8.29 -5.86 13.17
CA LYS A 140 -9.69 -5.53 13.44
C LYS A 140 -10.26 -6.42 14.56
N SER A 141 -9.95 -7.71 14.54
CA SER A 141 -10.46 -8.61 15.56
C SER A 141 -9.88 -8.33 16.95
N SER A 142 -8.70 -7.74 17.04
CA SER A 142 -8.11 -7.37 18.32
C SER A 142 -8.98 -6.36 19.06
N TRP A 143 -9.69 -5.51 18.34
CA TRP A 143 -10.53 -4.45 18.92
C TRP A 143 -11.91 -4.94 19.34
N THR A 144 -12.25 -6.18 19.05
CA THR A 144 -13.47 -6.81 19.56
C THR A 144 -13.20 -7.59 20.84
N SER A 145 -11.93 -7.68 21.27
CA SER A 145 -11.51 -8.33 22.50
C SER A 145 -11.31 -7.28 23.59
N GLU A 146 -11.50 -7.68 24.86
CA GLU A 146 -11.27 -6.79 25.97
C GLU A 146 -9.78 -6.46 26.12
N ILE A 147 -9.50 -5.19 26.40
CA ILE A 147 -8.16 -4.76 26.75
C ILE A 147 -7.99 -5.06 28.25
N GLU A 148 -7.06 -5.98 28.59
CA GLU A 148 -6.84 -6.38 29.97
C GLU A 148 -5.85 -5.45 30.68
N PRO A 149 -6.32 -4.66 31.67
CA PRO A 149 -5.42 -3.77 32.41
C PRO A 149 -4.31 -4.53 33.15
N GLU A 150 -4.55 -5.78 33.52
CA GLU A 150 -3.59 -6.63 34.22
C GLU A 150 -2.33 -6.89 33.40
N ASP A 151 -2.46 -7.03 32.08
CA ASP A 151 -1.32 -7.21 31.17
C ASP A 151 -0.41 -6.00 31.20
N GLU A 152 -0.98 -4.81 31.34
CA GLU A 152 -0.24 -3.58 31.45
C GLU A 152 0.51 -3.48 32.77
N VAL A 153 -0.18 -3.78 33.86
CA VAL A 153 0.43 -3.75 35.18
C VAL A 153 1.54 -4.77 35.31
N GLY A 154 1.33 -5.97 34.80
CA GLY A 154 2.34 -7.02 34.75
C GLY A 154 3.56 -6.61 33.95
N TYR A 155 3.34 -5.87 32.87
CA TYR A 155 4.42 -5.39 32.01
C TYR A 155 5.25 -4.30 32.71
N MET A 156 4.61 -3.45 33.47
CA MET A 156 5.28 -2.37 34.16
C MET A 156 5.95 -2.82 35.47
N GLY A 157 5.57 -3.94 35.97
CA GLY A 157 6.19 -4.57 37.11
C GLY A 157 7.39 -5.37 36.71
#